data_5f55c6dbe0ae8cabedd23c40386ae3f3
#
_entry.id   5f55c6dbe0ae8cabedd23c40386ae3f3
#
_cell.length_a   1.000
_cell.length_b   1.000
_cell.length_c   1.000
_cell.angle_alpha   90.00
_cell.angle_beta   90.00
_cell.angle_gamma   90.00
#
_symmetry.space_group_name_H-M   'P 1'
#
loop_
_entity.id
_entity.type
_entity.pdbx_description
1 polymer ?
#
loop_
_entity_poly.entity_id
_entity_poly.type
_entity_poly.pdbx_seq_one_letter_code
_entity_poly.pdbx_strand_id
1 'polypeptide(L)'
;TGADQKAWQYWFNQSTDAVSAKVSAFTGRIVKLDRNPDGTYNFVQVKNTGSDQTHWWWYHGMSSIGDLVDHATQLAARPVSIVSFLNSSGQRRYSAAYIDNANDSTRRVSNLYNKTFSVAGGFKGIWAAHLKEVGGSTQVSLNNGRGVETASAAKVVHLLHAMRQVEFGNTTLGSAFVYYDYPDGLPQADKDKCPNPIYEVAANRRTDYNFEKGLDQMMAVSDNRTTRGVVLRYGLEAINNTAIAVADLQGTTLRHNMGCGYLNLATGKYEPDQMRNTTTAADLARVYETVWLGTALSETGNARSEFLESANPRQGSTSALQVIIDSEAAKLGKSSIAAAFGQQVRSWGKGGSYGTCLGDGGTGCGQKVSIRSEAGLIELPFKSGSSAAPGRYAYGHLISGVPVSCWGCTEEDTYVRAFGSYKPELFRDVIRAALQTW
;
A
#
# COMPACT_ATOMS: atom_id res chain seq x y z
N THR A 1 20.96 -42.86 -2.63
CA THR A 1 21.46 -41.70 -3.44
C THR A 1 20.34 -41.22 -4.35
N GLY A 2 19.37 -40.46 -3.79
CA GLY A 2 18.31 -39.86 -4.57
C GLY A 2 18.80 -38.57 -5.25
N ALA A 3 18.21 -38.21 -6.39
CA ALA A 3 18.50 -36.99 -7.15
C ALA A 3 18.30 -35.70 -6.32
N ASP A 4 17.67 -35.81 -5.15
CA ASP A 4 17.32 -34.71 -4.25
C ASP A 4 18.29 -34.52 -3.06
N GLN A 5 19.41 -35.25 -3.00
CA GLN A 5 20.39 -35.08 -1.93
C GLN A 5 21.16 -33.78 -2.10
N LYS A 6 20.90 -32.81 -1.24
CA LYS A 6 21.66 -31.57 -1.16
C LYS A 6 22.84 -31.68 -0.22
N ALA A 7 23.96 -31.07 -0.62
CA ALA A 7 25.05 -30.85 0.30
C ALA A 7 24.57 -30.01 1.49
N TRP A 8 24.96 -30.40 2.68
CA TRP A 8 24.64 -29.72 3.92
C TRP A 8 25.87 -29.64 4.82
N GLN A 9 25.83 -28.69 5.76
CA GLN A 9 26.87 -28.49 6.76
C GLN A 9 26.21 -28.15 8.11
N TYR A 10 26.91 -28.59 9.16
CA TYR A 10 26.55 -28.29 10.52
C TYR A 10 27.71 -27.59 11.22
N TRP A 11 27.40 -26.52 11.98
CA TRP A 11 28.37 -25.72 12.66
C TRP A 11 27.99 -25.52 14.12
N PHE A 12 28.98 -25.52 15.01
CA PHE A 12 28.82 -25.31 16.44
C PHE A 12 29.51 -24.04 16.88
N ASN A 13 28.97 -23.40 17.93
CA ASN A 13 29.57 -22.29 18.66
C ASN A 13 30.04 -21.13 17.75
N GLN A 14 29.18 -20.72 16.82
CA GLN A 14 29.50 -19.66 15.88
C GLN A 14 28.98 -18.31 16.38
N SER A 15 29.82 -17.27 16.30
CA SER A 15 29.36 -15.89 16.47
C SER A 15 28.41 -15.50 15.32
N THR A 16 27.66 -14.44 15.50
CA THR A 16 26.75 -13.90 14.48
C THR A 16 27.45 -13.67 13.14
N ASP A 17 28.62 -13.04 13.18
CA ASP A 17 29.39 -12.75 11.96
C ASP A 17 29.93 -14.05 11.31
N ALA A 18 30.37 -15.01 12.12
CA ALA A 18 30.82 -16.31 11.64
C ALA A 18 29.68 -17.10 10.98
N VAL A 19 28.44 -17.03 11.49
CA VAL A 19 27.26 -17.62 10.83
C VAL A 19 27.13 -17.04 9.43
N SER A 20 27.09 -15.72 9.31
CA SER A 20 26.93 -15.03 8.03
C SER A 20 28.07 -15.38 7.05
N ALA A 21 29.32 -15.37 7.50
CA ALA A 21 30.47 -15.71 6.69
C ALA A 21 30.44 -17.16 6.16
N LYS A 22 30.11 -18.14 7.03
CA LYS A 22 30.02 -19.55 6.66
C LYS A 22 28.90 -19.84 5.68
N VAL A 23 27.75 -19.20 5.87
CA VAL A 23 26.59 -19.34 4.96
C VAL A 23 26.93 -18.75 3.58
N SER A 24 27.56 -17.59 3.53
CA SER A 24 28.03 -16.99 2.26
C SER A 24 29.04 -17.88 1.54
N ALA A 25 30.07 -18.37 2.25
CA ALA A 25 31.12 -19.21 1.67
C ALA A 25 30.56 -20.52 1.11
N PHE A 26 29.54 -21.08 1.73
CA PHE A 26 28.90 -22.31 1.26
C PHE A 26 27.83 -22.06 0.19
N THR A 27 27.45 -20.81 -0.06
CA THR A 27 26.26 -20.46 -0.85
C THR A 27 25.03 -21.20 -0.30
N GLY A 28 24.87 -21.19 1.01
CA GLY A 28 23.87 -21.96 1.75
C GLY A 28 22.64 -21.15 2.15
N ARG A 29 21.69 -21.84 2.74
CA ARG A 29 20.61 -21.25 3.54
C ARG A 29 20.48 -22.00 4.85
N ILE A 30 20.16 -21.28 5.92
CA ILE A 30 19.93 -21.87 7.24
C ILE A 30 18.57 -22.59 7.24
N VAL A 31 18.57 -23.83 7.71
CA VAL A 31 17.34 -24.65 7.87
C VAL A 31 17.04 -24.97 9.34
N LYS A 32 18.06 -24.90 10.20
CA LYS A 32 17.92 -25.05 11.65
C LYS A 32 18.88 -24.10 12.34
N LEU A 33 18.41 -23.47 13.40
CA LEU A 33 19.16 -22.53 14.23
C LEU A 33 18.90 -22.86 15.69
N ASP A 34 19.94 -22.95 16.49
CA ASP A 34 19.90 -23.03 17.94
C ASP A 34 20.86 -22.00 18.53
N ARG A 35 20.61 -21.50 19.74
CA ARG A 35 21.48 -20.55 20.41
C ARG A 35 21.97 -21.12 21.74
N ASN A 36 23.26 -21.04 21.93
CA ASN A 36 23.92 -21.44 23.17
C ASN A 36 23.79 -20.38 24.28
N PRO A 37 23.96 -20.76 25.56
CA PRO A 37 23.93 -19.79 26.66
C PRO A 37 25.01 -18.72 26.59
N ASP A 38 26.15 -19.01 25.97
CA ASP A 38 27.27 -18.07 25.77
C ASP A 38 27.02 -17.04 24.64
N GLY A 39 25.87 -17.13 23.99
CA GLY A 39 25.49 -16.21 22.91
C GLY A 39 25.90 -16.64 21.50
N THR A 40 26.60 -17.74 21.36
CA THR A 40 26.94 -18.35 20.05
C THR A 40 25.77 -19.13 19.46
N TYR A 41 25.87 -19.49 18.19
CA TYR A 41 24.85 -20.23 17.46
C TYR A 41 25.39 -21.59 17.01
N ASN A 42 24.51 -22.59 17.10
CA ASN A 42 24.64 -23.84 16.34
C ASN A 42 23.65 -23.78 15.19
N PHE A 43 24.05 -24.17 14.00
CA PHE A 43 23.15 -24.14 12.87
C PHE A 43 23.43 -25.20 11.82
N VAL A 44 22.39 -25.61 11.12
CA VAL A 44 22.44 -26.45 9.93
C VAL A 44 22.12 -25.59 8.72
N GLN A 45 22.96 -25.69 7.70
CA GLN A 45 22.71 -25.08 6.39
C GLN A 45 22.70 -26.13 5.29
N VAL A 46 21.91 -25.86 4.24
CA VAL A 46 21.87 -26.66 3.02
C VAL A 46 22.31 -25.80 1.84
N LYS A 47 22.90 -26.44 0.82
CA LYS A 47 23.26 -25.75 -0.41
C LYS A 47 22.03 -25.12 -1.04
N ASN A 48 22.11 -23.84 -1.38
CA ASN A 48 20.98 -23.07 -1.93
C ASN A 48 21.19 -22.76 -3.41
N THR A 49 21.28 -23.81 -4.21
CA THR A 49 21.52 -23.76 -5.66
C THR A 49 20.65 -24.81 -6.36
N GLY A 50 20.45 -24.66 -7.68
CA GLY A 50 19.65 -25.60 -8.48
C GLY A 50 18.15 -25.28 -8.46
N SER A 51 17.33 -26.26 -8.78
CA SER A 51 15.88 -26.11 -8.97
C SER A 51 15.10 -25.69 -7.73
N ASP A 52 15.63 -25.96 -6.54
CA ASP A 52 15.02 -25.58 -5.25
C ASP A 52 15.77 -24.43 -4.56
N GLN A 53 16.59 -23.69 -5.32
CA GLN A 53 17.12 -22.42 -4.86
C GLN A 53 15.95 -21.48 -4.48
N THR A 54 16.03 -20.92 -3.27
CA THR A 54 15.01 -19.98 -2.77
C THR A 54 15.68 -18.79 -2.12
N HIS A 55 14.99 -17.67 -2.14
CA HIS A 55 15.40 -16.53 -1.32
C HIS A 55 15.21 -16.87 0.15
N TRP A 56 16.13 -16.40 0.97
CA TRP A 56 16.11 -16.65 2.40
C TRP A 56 16.78 -15.50 3.14
N TRP A 57 16.45 -15.36 4.41
CA TRP A 57 16.98 -14.33 5.30
C TRP A 57 17.20 -14.92 6.68
N TRP A 58 18.07 -14.31 7.45
CA TRP A 58 18.12 -14.56 8.87
C TRP A 58 18.31 -13.24 9.63
N TYR A 59 17.65 -13.13 10.75
CA TYR A 59 17.69 -11.98 11.62
C TYR A 59 17.94 -12.43 13.05
N HIS A 60 18.69 -11.62 13.80
CA HIS A 60 19.05 -11.92 15.18
C HIS A 60 18.81 -10.72 16.10
N GLY A 61 18.55 -11.01 17.39
CA GLY A 61 18.38 -9.96 18.40
C GLY A 61 17.08 -9.18 18.32
N MET A 62 16.08 -9.65 17.59
CA MET A 62 14.73 -9.05 17.52
C MET A 62 14.15 -8.90 18.93
N SER A 63 13.49 -7.78 19.20
CA SER A 63 13.04 -7.40 20.54
C SER A 63 11.72 -8.05 20.96
N SER A 64 10.91 -8.47 19.98
CA SER A 64 9.56 -9.00 20.22
C SER A 64 9.16 -10.08 19.21
N ILE A 65 8.08 -10.80 19.53
CA ILE A 65 7.39 -11.68 18.56
C ILE A 65 6.79 -10.81 17.43
N GLY A 66 6.38 -9.59 17.74
CA GLY A 66 5.90 -8.63 16.73
C GLY A 66 6.92 -8.40 15.64
N ASP A 67 8.19 -8.15 16.00
CA ASP A 67 9.29 -7.97 15.04
C ASP A 67 9.47 -9.22 14.16
N LEU A 68 9.34 -10.40 14.74
CA LEU A 68 9.45 -11.66 14.01
C LEU A 68 8.33 -11.81 12.97
N VAL A 69 7.09 -11.48 13.36
CA VAL A 69 5.93 -11.49 12.46
C VAL A 69 6.08 -10.41 11.39
N ASP A 70 6.54 -9.22 11.77
CA ASP A 70 6.78 -8.12 10.83
C ASP A 70 7.81 -8.49 9.76
N HIS A 71 8.91 -9.13 10.13
CA HIS A 71 9.90 -9.62 9.16
C HIS A 71 9.28 -10.65 8.19
N ALA A 72 8.56 -11.64 8.73
CA ALA A 72 7.87 -12.62 7.90
C ALA A 72 6.92 -11.98 6.89
N THR A 73 6.13 -11.01 7.34
CA THR A 73 5.11 -10.35 6.53
C THR A 73 5.73 -9.41 5.49
N GLN A 74 6.71 -8.59 5.90
CA GLN A 74 7.38 -7.61 5.02
C GLN A 74 8.19 -8.31 3.91
N LEU A 75 8.77 -9.46 4.22
CA LEU A 75 9.54 -10.24 3.25
C LEU A 75 8.67 -11.19 2.40
N ALA A 76 7.38 -11.27 2.68
CA ALA A 76 6.52 -12.33 2.14
C ALA A 76 7.13 -13.72 2.36
N ALA A 77 7.66 -13.96 3.55
CA ALA A 77 8.43 -15.12 3.93
C ALA A 77 7.78 -15.88 5.10
N ARG A 78 8.24 -17.10 5.34
CA ARG A 78 7.88 -17.86 6.54
C ARG A 78 9.13 -18.23 7.34
N PRO A 79 9.08 -18.22 8.67
CA PRO A 79 10.19 -18.72 9.48
C PRO A 79 10.32 -20.22 9.33
N VAL A 80 11.55 -20.71 9.19
CA VAL A 80 11.89 -22.15 9.16
C VAL A 80 12.57 -22.57 10.45
N SER A 81 13.15 -21.64 11.20
CA SER A 81 13.70 -21.88 12.53
C SER A 81 13.62 -20.61 13.34
N ILE A 82 13.18 -20.74 14.59
CA ILE A 82 13.06 -19.64 15.56
C ILE A 82 13.75 -20.06 16.86
N VAL A 83 14.54 -19.19 17.43
CA VAL A 83 15.10 -19.34 18.78
C VAL A 83 14.80 -18.12 19.63
N SER A 84 14.52 -18.30 20.91
CA SER A 84 14.39 -17.21 21.89
C SER A 84 15.44 -17.34 22.97
N PHE A 85 15.94 -16.23 23.46
CA PHE A 85 17.00 -16.17 24.48
C PHE A 85 16.86 -14.91 25.33
N LEU A 86 17.56 -14.87 26.47
CA LEU A 86 17.73 -13.65 27.25
C LEU A 86 19.07 -12.99 26.87
N ASN A 87 19.04 -11.69 26.62
CA ASN A 87 20.27 -10.93 26.43
C ASN A 87 20.97 -10.68 27.79
N SER A 88 22.13 -10.02 27.78
CA SER A 88 22.90 -9.69 28.99
C SER A 88 22.14 -8.83 30.01
N SER A 89 21.09 -8.13 29.57
CA SER A 89 20.21 -7.31 30.41
C SER A 89 18.95 -8.07 30.87
N GLY A 90 18.89 -9.39 30.67
CA GLY A 90 17.73 -10.23 31.04
C GLY A 90 16.49 -10.05 30.17
N GLN A 91 16.57 -9.30 29.07
CA GLN A 91 15.45 -9.09 28.16
C GLN A 91 15.36 -10.23 27.16
N ARG A 92 14.12 -10.70 26.89
CA ARG A 92 13.89 -11.72 25.87
C ARG A 92 14.13 -11.15 24.46
N ARG A 93 14.87 -11.92 23.68
CA ARG A 93 15.19 -11.64 22.27
C ARG A 93 14.91 -12.86 21.42
N TYR A 94 14.81 -12.64 20.11
CA TYR A 94 14.51 -13.68 19.14
C TYR A 94 15.50 -13.63 17.99
N SER A 95 15.80 -14.81 17.42
CA SER A 95 16.51 -14.93 16.16
C SER A 95 15.76 -15.93 15.30
N ALA A 96 15.68 -15.70 13.99
CA ALA A 96 14.97 -16.59 13.08
C ALA A 96 15.63 -16.65 11.71
N ALA A 97 15.52 -17.79 11.08
CA ALA A 97 15.79 -17.99 9.66
C ALA A 97 14.46 -18.08 8.91
N TYR A 98 14.39 -17.42 7.77
CA TYR A 98 13.18 -17.33 6.94
C TYR A 98 13.47 -17.84 5.54
N ILE A 99 12.51 -18.44 4.91
CA ILE A 99 12.52 -18.73 3.47
C ILE A 99 11.37 -18.04 2.78
N ASP A 100 11.61 -17.67 1.55
CA ASP A 100 10.64 -17.01 0.69
C ASP A 100 9.41 -17.92 0.47
N ASN A 101 8.24 -17.30 0.55
CA ASN A 101 6.94 -17.93 0.32
C ASN A 101 6.17 -17.22 -0.81
N ALA A 102 6.78 -16.21 -1.41
CA ALA A 102 6.18 -15.37 -2.42
C ALA A 102 6.27 -15.99 -3.82
N ASN A 103 5.30 -15.67 -4.68
CA ASN A 103 5.45 -15.84 -6.12
C ASN A 103 6.51 -14.85 -6.68
N ASP A 104 6.95 -15.05 -7.91
CA ASP A 104 8.02 -14.24 -8.52
C ASP A 104 7.68 -12.74 -8.59
N SER A 105 6.44 -12.41 -8.86
CA SER A 105 5.98 -11.02 -8.91
C SER A 105 6.03 -10.35 -7.54
N THR A 106 5.53 -11.01 -6.49
CA THR A 106 5.58 -10.52 -5.11
C THR A 106 7.02 -10.37 -4.62
N ARG A 107 7.87 -11.37 -4.91
CA ARG A 107 9.29 -11.37 -4.56
C ARG A 107 10.03 -10.21 -5.20
N ARG A 108 9.81 -9.94 -6.48
CA ARG A 108 10.43 -8.81 -7.18
C ARG A 108 10.07 -7.49 -6.51
N VAL A 109 8.80 -7.28 -6.22
CA VAL A 109 8.33 -6.07 -5.53
C VAL A 109 8.90 -5.97 -4.11
N SER A 110 8.91 -7.06 -3.35
CA SER A 110 9.51 -7.12 -2.01
C SER A 110 10.99 -6.72 -2.04
N ASN A 111 11.76 -7.24 -2.99
CA ASN A 111 13.19 -6.93 -3.13
C ASN A 111 13.46 -5.45 -3.43
N LEU A 112 12.59 -4.80 -4.20
CA LEU A 112 12.69 -3.35 -4.46
C LEU A 112 12.51 -2.55 -3.16
N TYR A 113 11.49 -2.87 -2.38
CA TYR A 113 11.26 -2.20 -1.10
C TYR A 113 12.39 -2.47 -0.10
N ASN A 114 12.80 -3.73 0.04
CA ASN A 114 13.90 -4.10 0.92
C ASN A 114 15.16 -3.30 0.62
N LYS A 115 15.52 -3.14 -0.64
CA LYS A 115 16.70 -2.37 -1.04
C LYS A 115 16.66 -0.92 -0.55
N THR A 116 15.47 -0.33 -0.47
CA THR A 116 15.30 1.10 -0.13
C THR A 116 15.03 1.32 1.36
N PHE A 117 14.27 0.43 1.99
CA PHE A 117 13.71 0.66 3.31
C PHE A 117 14.32 -0.23 4.41
N SER A 118 15.20 -1.17 4.08
CA SER A 118 15.91 -1.94 5.10
C SER A 118 16.94 -1.10 5.83
N VAL A 119 17.04 -1.33 7.14
CA VAL A 119 18.04 -0.77 8.05
C VAL A 119 18.60 -1.89 8.92
N ALA A 120 19.68 -1.63 9.63
CA ALA A 120 20.23 -2.59 10.58
C ALA A 120 19.16 -3.00 11.61
N GLY A 121 18.80 -4.27 11.61
CA GLY A 121 17.84 -4.86 12.55
C GLY A 121 16.37 -4.68 12.20
N GLY A 122 16.01 -4.10 11.03
CA GLY A 122 14.61 -3.95 10.66
C GLY A 122 14.33 -3.17 9.39
N PHE A 123 13.26 -2.36 9.43
CA PHE A 123 12.76 -1.62 8.29
C PHE A 123 12.36 -0.20 8.65
N LYS A 124 12.52 0.72 7.69
CA LYS A 124 12.00 2.09 7.77
C LYS A 124 10.53 2.10 7.35
N GLY A 125 9.63 2.02 8.31
CA GLY A 125 8.18 2.06 8.05
C GLY A 125 7.62 0.73 7.52
N ILE A 126 6.41 0.81 7.01
CA ILE A 126 5.63 -0.30 6.47
C ILE A 126 5.37 -0.03 5.00
N TRP A 127 5.53 -1.05 4.17
CA TRP A 127 5.09 -1.01 2.79
C TRP A 127 4.16 -2.18 2.50
N ALA A 128 3.25 -1.97 1.58
CA ALA A 128 2.37 -3.01 1.11
C ALA A 128 2.06 -2.83 -0.37
N ALA A 129 1.81 -3.94 -1.04
CA ALA A 129 1.42 -3.97 -2.42
C ALA A 129 0.42 -5.10 -2.68
N HIS A 130 -0.60 -4.80 -3.45
CA HIS A 130 -1.59 -5.76 -3.91
C HIS A 130 -1.89 -5.50 -5.38
N LEU A 131 -1.90 -6.57 -6.18
CA LEU A 131 -2.36 -6.56 -7.56
C LEU A 131 -3.20 -7.81 -7.77
N LYS A 132 -4.42 -7.64 -8.20
CA LYS A 132 -5.36 -8.73 -8.45
C LYS A 132 -6.04 -8.53 -9.80
N GLU A 133 -6.13 -9.59 -10.58
CA GLU A 133 -6.99 -9.63 -11.75
C GLU A 133 -8.45 -9.52 -11.31
N VAL A 134 -9.21 -8.66 -11.95
CA VAL A 134 -10.64 -8.45 -11.61
C VAL A 134 -11.40 -9.73 -11.85
N GLY A 135 -12.02 -10.28 -10.80
CA GLY A 135 -12.69 -11.58 -10.83
C GLY A 135 -11.75 -12.79 -10.94
N GLY A 136 -10.43 -12.57 -10.92
CA GLY A 136 -9.40 -13.59 -11.09
C GLY A 136 -8.45 -13.74 -9.90
N SER A 137 -7.22 -14.16 -10.19
CA SER A 137 -6.21 -14.47 -9.18
C SER A 137 -5.39 -13.25 -8.75
N THR A 138 -4.86 -13.32 -7.53
CA THR A 138 -3.91 -12.34 -7.00
C THR A 138 -2.52 -12.55 -7.64
N GLN A 139 -1.98 -11.50 -8.23
CA GLN A 139 -0.68 -11.48 -8.90
C GLN A 139 0.44 -11.03 -7.95
N VAL A 140 0.18 -10.02 -7.12
CA VAL A 140 1.10 -9.52 -6.09
C VAL A 140 0.37 -9.45 -4.76
N SER A 141 1.00 -10.00 -3.71
CA SER A 141 0.50 -9.99 -2.35
C SER A 141 1.65 -9.77 -1.38
N LEU A 142 2.00 -8.52 -1.15
CA LEU A 142 3.05 -8.13 -0.21
C LEU A 142 2.42 -7.30 0.91
N ASN A 143 2.38 -7.86 2.13
CA ASN A 143 1.86 -7.17 3.33
C ASN A 143 0.46 -6.55 3.12
N ASN A 144 -0.30 -7.09 2.19
CA ASN A 144 -1.48 -6.49 1.60
C ASN A 144 -2.69 -6.41 2.53
N GLY A 145 -2.73 -7.24 3.59
CA GLY A 145 -3.77 -7.23 4.62
C GLY A 145 -3.42 -6.40 5.86
N ARG A 146 -2.24 -5.77 5.90
CA ARG A 146 -1.85 -4.95 7.05
C ARG A 146 -2.57 -3.60 7.02
N GLY A 147 -3.30 -3.31 8.10
CA GLY A 147 -3.96 -2.03 8.31
C GLY A 147 -2.95 -0.93 8.62
N VAL A 148 -2.94 0.11 7.80
CA VAL A 148 -2.08 1.29 7.95
C VAL A 148 -2.82 2.54 7.54
N GLU A 149 -2.30 3.69 7.92
CA GLU A 149 -2.81 4.95 7.42
C GLU A 149 -2.39 5.17 5.96
N THR A 150 -3.35 5.57 5.13
CA THR A 150 -3.18 5.65 3.67
C THR A 150 -3.47 7.03 3.10
N ALA A 151 -3.55 8.04 3.93
CA ALA A 151 -3.85 9.39 3.46
C ALA A 151 -5.08 9.43 2.53
N SER A 152 -5.04 10.28 1.51
CA SER A 152 -6.17 10.54 0.61
C SER A 152 -6.56 9.37 -0.30
N ALA A 153 -5.80 8.27 -0.39
CA ALA A 153 -6.25 7.13 -1.18
C ALA A 153 -7.56 6.53 -0.62
N ALA A 154 -7.78 6.60 0.70
CA ALA A 154 -9.02 6.15 1.32
C ALA A 154 -10.27 7.01 0.97
N LYS A 155 -10.13 8.15 0.28
CA LYS A 155 -11.27 8.92 -0.25
C LYS A 155 -12.14 8.12 -1.21
N VAL A 156 -11.59 7.08 -1.82
CA VAL A 156 -12.38 6.16 -2.66
C VAL A 156 -13.52 5.49 -1.88
N VAL A 157 -13.38 5.29 -0.57
CA VAL A 157 -14.44 4.74 0.29
C VAL A 157 -15.58 5.75 0.47
N HIS A 158 -15.25 7.04 0.60
CA HIS A 158 -16.26 8.11 0.63
C HIS A 158 -17.01 8.20 -0.71
N LEU A 159 -16.27 8.09 -1.83
CA LEU A 159 -16.87 8.07 -3.16
C LEU A 159 -17.81 6.88 -3.34
N LEU A 160 -17.41 5.68 -2.90
CA LEU A 160 -18.25 4.48 -2.96
C LEU A 160 -19.58 4.71 -2.22
N HIS A 161 -19.52 5.22 -0.99
CA HIS A 161 -20.73 5.51 -0.22
C HIS A 161 -21.62 6.54 -0.92
N ALA A 162 -21.02 7.63 -1.41
CA ALA A 162 -21.75 8.70 -2.09
C ALA A 162 -22.48 8.17 -3.34
N MET A 163 -21.81 7.36 -4.15
CA MET A 163 -22.41 6.76 -5.36
C MET A 163 -23.47 5.72 -5.04
N ARG A 164 -23.35 4.99 -3.92
CA ARG A 164 -24.46 4.14 -3.42
C ARG A 164 -25.72 4.96 -3.09
N GLN A 165 -25.55 6.16 -2.51
CA GLN A 165 -26.69 7.03 -2.23
C GLN A 165 -27.34 7.55 -3.51
N VAL A 166 -26.57 7.79 -4.58
CA VAL A 166 -27.09 8.12 -5.92
C VAL A 166 -27.84 6.93 -6.50
N GLU A 167 -27.27 5.74 -6.44
CA GLU A 167 -27.87 4.50 -6.96
C GLU A 167 -29.23 4.19 -6.31
N PHE A 168 -29.35 4.42 -5.00
CA PHE A 168 -30.63 4.22 -4.28
C PHE A 168 -31.62 5.36 -4.43
N GLY A 169 -31.27 6.40 -5.16
CA GLY A 169 -32.14 7.58 -5.33
C GLY A 169 -32.25 8.47 -4.09
N ASN A 170 -31.42 8.27 -3.06
CA ASN A 170 -31.38 9.09 -1.86
C ASN A 170 -30.79 10.49 -2.12
N THR A 171 -30.06 10.65 -3.21
CA THR A 171 -29.55 11.90 -3.73
C THR A 171 -29.38 11.81 -5.25
N THR A 172 -29.16 12.95 -5.91
CA THR A 172 -28.80 13.02 -7.33
C THR A 172 -27.47 13.76 -7.49
N LEU A 173 -26.78 13.55 -8.60
CA LEU A 173 -25.55 14.26 -8.93
C LEU A 173 -25.74 15.78 -9.03
N GLY A 174 -26.94 16.23 -9.47
CA GLY A 174 -27.31 17.63 -9.53
C GLY A 174 -27.71 18.24 -8.17
N SER A 175 -27.86 17.46 -7.09
CA SER A 175 -28.24 17.98 -5.77
C SER A 175 -27.20 18.98 -5.24
N ALA A 176 -27.65 19.97 -4.48
CA ALA A 176 -26.74 20.91 -3.84
C ALA A 176 -25.75 20.19 -2.90
N PHE A 177 -24.49 20.57 -2.98
CA PHE A 177 -23.41 20.06 -2.14
C PHE A 177 -22.99 21.13 -1.13
N VAL A 178 -23.03 20.78 0.16
CA VAL A 178 -22.64 21.67 1.24
C VAL A 178 -21.23 21.31 1.69
N TYR A 179 -20.35 22.31 1.70
CA TYR A 179 -19.04 22.22 2.31
C TYR A 179 -18.67 23.53 3.01
N TYR A 180 -17.62 23.53 3.78
CA TYR A 180 -17.12 24.73 4.45
C TYR A 180 -15.75 25.10 3.91
N ASP A 181 -15.59 26.35 3.55
CA ASP A 181 -14.33 26.90 3.09
C ASP A 181 -13.44 27.28 4.27
N TYR A 182 -12.17 27.53 3.98
CA TYR A 182 -11.26 28.08 4.97
C TYR A 182 -11.58 29.56 5.21
N PRO A 183 -11.38 30.07 6.44
CA PRO A 183 -11.49 31.51 6.72
C PRO A 183 -10.54 32.29 5.81
N ASP A 184 -10.97 33.49 5.43
CA ASP A 184 -10.13 34.44 4.70
C ASP A 184 -8.86 34.76 5.51
N GLY A 185 -7.74 34.85 4.81
CA GLY A 185 -6.45 35.12 5.42
C GLY A 185 -5.77 33.95 6.14
N LEU A 186 -6.38 32.75 6.13
CA LEU A 186 -5.72 31.58 6.72
C LEU A 186 -4.43 31.25 5.94
N PRO A 187 -3.27 31.12 6.62
CA PRO A 187 -2.01 30.75 5.96
C PRO A 187 -2.13 29.42 5.20
N GLN A 188 -1.44 29.28 4.06
CA GLN A 188 -1.48 28.06 3.26
C GLN A 188 -1.06 26.82 4.07
N ALA A 189 -0.05 26.94 4.94
CA ALA A 189 0.39 25.86 5.82
C ALA A 189 -0.71 25.37 6.80
N ASP A 190 -1.70 26.22 7.09
CA ASP A 190 -2.83 25.87 7.95
C ASP A 190 -4.02 25.36 7.13
N LYS A 191 -4.13 25.72 5.86
CA LYS A 191 -5.13 25.17 4.92
C LYS A 191 -4.88 23.69 4.62
N ASP A 192 -3.61 23.26 4.64
CA ASP A 192 -3.23 21.86 4.45
C ASP A 192 -3.45 21.01 5.71
N LYS A 193 -3.69 21.69 6.83
CA LYS A 193 -4.15 21.04 8.05
C LYS A 193 -5.66 20.85 7.96
N CYS A 194 -6.31 20.03 8.38
CA CYS A 194 -7.71 19.74 8.51
C CYS A 194 -8.69 20.88 8.38
N PRO A 195 -9.82 20.73 7.71
CA PRO A 195 -10.97 21.54 8.00
C PRO A 195 -11.38 21.29 9.46
N ASN A 196 -11.00 22.20 10.32
CA ASN A 196 -11.29 22.14 11.74
C ASN A 196 -12.79 22.44 11.94
N PRO A 197 -13.51 21.74 12.83
CA PRO A 197 -14.89 22.08 13.19
C PRO A 197 -15.13 23.54 13.55
N ILE A 198 -14.13 24.25 14.06
CA ILE A 198 -14.23 25.68 14.34
C ILE A 198 -14.48 26.54 13.08
N TYR A 199 -14.18 26.03 11.88
CA TYR A 199 -14.45 26.72 10.62
C TYR A 199 -15.84 26.43 10.06
N GLU A 200 -16.61 25.55 10.67
CA GLU A 200 -17.96 25.17 10.25
C GLU A 200 -18.98 26.22 10.75
N VAL A 201 -18.76 27.48 10.39
CA VAL A 201 -19.63 28.62 10.69
C VAL A 201 -20.34 29.11 9.42
N ALA A 202 -21.48 29.77 9.57
CA ALA A 202 -22.30 30.22 8.44
C ALA A 202 -21.52 31.04 7.39
N ALA A 203 -20.57 31.86 7.82
CA ALA A 203 -19.74 32.67 6.93
C ALA A 203 -18.87 31.84 5.96
N ASN A 204 -18.47 30.67 6.38
CA ASN A 204 -17.60 29.77 5.60
C ASN A 204 -18.40 28.74 4.79
N ARG A 205 -19.73 28.67 5.00
CA ARG A 205 -20.59 27.70 4.32
C ARG A 205 -20.68 28.02 2.83
N ARG A 206 -20.46 26.99 1.99
CA ARG A 206 -20.56 27.07 0.52
C ARG A 206 -21.56 26.06 -0.01
N THR A 207 -22.23 26.45 -1.10
CA THR A 207 -23.23 25.63 -1.83
C THR A 207 -23.13 25.85 -3.34
N ASP A 208 -21.99 26.35 -3.80
CA ASP A 208 -21.70 26.66 -5.20
C ASP A 208 -21.32 25.41 -6.04
N TYR A 209 -21.19 24.26 -5.39
CA TYR A 209 -21.05 22.98 -6.07
C TYR A 209 -22.35 22.19 -6.03
N ASN A 210 -22.63 21.46 -7.12
CA ASN A 210 -23.53 20.31 -7.09
C ASN A 210 -22.79 19.09 -6.52
N PHE A 211 -23.49 18.00 -6.30
CA PHE A 211 -22.95 16.80 -5.68
C PHE A 211 -21.80 16.18 -6.51
N GLU A 212 -21.99 16.07 -7.83
CA GLU A 212 -20.99 15.60 -8.79
C GLU A 212 -19.69 16.41 -8.68
N LYS A 213 -19.79 17.74 -8.79
CA LYS A 213 -18.62 18.63 -8.69
C LYS A 213 -17.90 18.50 -7.35
N GLY A 214 -18.64 18.32 -6.26
CA GLY A 214 -18.06 18.09 -4.94
C GLY A 214 -17.23 16.80 -4.88
N LEU A 215 -17.74 15.71 -5.47
CA LEU A 215 -17.04 14.44 -5.54
C LEU A 215 -15.81 14.49 -6.47
N ASP A 216 -15.92 15.19 -7.61
CA ASP A 216 -14.79 15.39 -8.53
C ASP A 216 -13.65 16.16 -7.83
N GLN A 217 -13.97 17.24 -7.10
CA GLN A 217 -12.94 17.97 -6.35
C GLN A 217 -12.29 17.08 -5.28
N MET A 218 -13.08 16.25 -4.60
CA MET A 218 -12.56 15.29 -3.63
C MET A 218 -11.54 14.33 -4.26
N MET A 219 -11.84 13.83 -5.45
CA MET A 219 -11.04 12.80 -6.10
C MET A 219 -9.89 13.36 -6.94
N ALA A 220 -10.16 14.31 -7.85
CA ALA A 220 -9.18 14.81 -8.80
C ALA A 220 -8.10 15.68 -8.15
N VAL A 221 -8.48 16.67 -7.35
CA VAL A 221 -7.54 17.57 -6.67
C VAL A 221 -7.33 17.23 -5.20
N SER A 222 -7.98 16.16 -4.73
CA SER A 222 -7.86 15.67 -3.35
C SER A 222 -8.35 16.67 -2.29
N ASP A 223 -9.36 17.47 -2.60
CA ASP A 223 -9.87 18.50 -1.70
C ASP A 223 -10.43 17.91 -0.40
N ASN A 224 -9.84 18.29 0.74
CA ASN A 224 -10.26 17.84 2.05
C ASN A 224 -11.57 18.52 2.51
N ARG A 225 -11.89 19.72 2.02
CA ARG A 225 -13.14 20.44 2.33
C ARG A 225 -14.34 19.67 1.77
N THR A 226 -14.24 19.22 0.51
CA THR A 226 -15.32 18.45 -0.12
C THR A 226 -15.39 17.02 0.44
N THR A 227 -14.26 16.40 0.84
CA THR A 227 -14.29 15.16 1.62
C THR A 227 -15.04 15.32 2.92
N ARG A 228 -14.79 16.44 3.63
CA ARG A 228 -15.55 16.81 4.84
C ARG A 228 -17.02 17.00 4.54
N GLY A 229 -17.37 17.61 3.40
CA GLY A 229 -18.76 17.76 2.94
C GLY A 229 -19.50 16.44 2.82
N VAL A 230 -18.84 15.39 2.31
CA VAL A 230 -19.40 14.01 2.28
C VAL A 230 -19.62 13.48 3.70
N VAL A 231 -18.64 13.67 4.61
CA VAL A 231 -18.77 13.24 6.00
C VAL A 231 -19.88 13.99 6.74
N LEU A 232 -20.01 15.30 6.52
CA LEU A 232 -21.09 16.10 7.10
C LEU A 232 -22.48 15.63 6.64
N ARG A 233 -22.58 15.19 5.40
CA ARG A 233 -23.87 14.73 4.84
C ARG A 233 -24.29 13.36 5.36
N TYR A 234 -23.33 12.43 5.53
CA TYR A 234 -23.65 11.03 5.76
C TYR A 234 -23.12 10.48 7.10
N GLY A 235 -22.12 11.09 7.68
CA GLY A 235 -21.41 10.57 8.85
C GLY A 235 -20.38 9.48 8.53
N LEU A 236 -19.35 9.38 9.34
CA LEU A 236 -18.29 8.36 9.18
C LEU A 236 -18.83 6.94 9.41
N GLU A 237 -19.79 6.77 10.30
CA GLU A 237 -20.39 5.46 10.59
C GLU A 237 -21.09 4.87 9.35
N ALA A 238 -21.91 5.66 8.65
CA ALA A 238 -22.58 5.20 7.44
C ALA A 238 -21.59 4.87 6.31
N ILE A 239 -20.50 5.64 6.20
CA ILE A 239 -19.42 5.38 5.23
C ILE A 239 -18.70 4.07 5.57
N ASN A 240 -18.34 3.84 6.85
CA ASN A 240 -17.71 2.60 7.30
C ASN A 240 -18.64 1.38 7.10
N ASN A 241 -19.92 1.52 7.40
CA ASN A 241 -20.90 0.45 7.19
C ASN A 241 -21.02 0.07 5.72
N THR A 242 -20.98 1.04 4.81
CA THR A 242 -20.92 0.77 3.36
C THR A 242 -19.62 0.04 2.99
N ALA A 243 -18.48 0.45 3.52
CA ALA A 243 -17.19 -0.19 3.27
C ALA A 243 -17.24 -1.68 3.61
N ILE A 244 -17.78 -2.03 4.76
CA ILE A 244 -17.86 -3.42 5.24
C ILE A 244 -18.95 -4.18 4.46
N ALA A 245 -20.18 -3.67 4.45
CA ALA A 245 -21.33 -4.43 3.94
C ALA A 245 -21.34 -4.59 2.41
N VAL A 246 -20.76 -3.65 1.67
CA VAL A 246 -20.84 -3.60 0.21
C VAL A 246 -19.55 -4.08 -0.46
N ALA A 247 -18.41 -3.69 0.07
CA ALA A 247 -17.11 -4.03 -0.51
C ALA A 247 -16.30 -5.00 0.36
N ASP A 248 -16.82 -5.43 1.52
CA ASP A 248 -16.17 -6.38 2.44
C ASP A 248 -14.75 -5.92 2.84
N LEU A 249 -14.62 -4.64 3.20
CA LEU A 249 -13.35 -4.03 3.58
C LEU A 249 -13.05 -4.25 5.06
N GLN A 250 -12.53 -5.40 5.41
CA GLN A 250 -12.33 -5.83 6.81
C GLN A 250 -11.21 -5.10 7.55
N GLY A 251 -10.22 -4.56 6.83
CA GLY A 251 -9.10 -3.81 7.38
C GLY A 251 -9.27 -2.28 7.32
N THR A 252 -10.44 -1.81 6.87
CA THR A 252 -10.70 -0.38 6.67
C THR A 252 -11.57 0.19 7.79
N THR A 253 -11.11 1.26 8.43
CA THR A 253 -11.88 2.02 9.41
C THR A 253 -11.54 3.51 9.33
N LEU A 254 -12.54 4.34 9.05
CA LEU A 254 -12.42 5.79 9.05
C LEU A 254 -12.87 6.32 10.42
N ARG A 255 -11.98 7.00 11.13
CA ARG A 255 -12.22 7.52 12.50
C ARG A 255 -12.30 9.03 12.57
N HIS A 256 -11.73 9.70 11.58
CA HIS A 256 -11.70 11.16 11.50
C HIS A 256 -11.67 11.64 10.04
N ASN A 257 -11.87 12.94 9.85
CA ASN A 257 -11.80 13.54 8.51
C ASN A 257 -10.42 13.38 7.89
N MET A 258 -10.38 13.19 6.57
CA MET A 258 -9.13 13.11 5.83
C MET A 258 -8.29 14.38 5.97
N GLY A 259 -6.98 14.19 6.11
CA GLY A 259 -6.04 15.28 6.35
C GLY A 259 -5.96 15.71 7.82
N CYS A 260 -6.78 15.16 8.69
CA CYS A 260 -6.85 15.49 10.11
C CYS A 260 -6.36 14.31 10.95
N GLY A 261 -5.58 14.58 12.00
CA GLY A 261 -5.55 13.69 13.15
C GLY A 261 -6.88 13.77 13.91
N TYR A 262 -7.15 12.84 14.79
CA TYR A 262 -8.29 12.96 15.69
C TYR A 262 -8.02 14.11 16.68
N LEU A 263 -8.71 15.23 16.48
CA LEU A 263 -8.61 16.38 17.38
C LEU A 263 -9.59 16.21 18.54
N ASN A 264 -9.08 16.07 19.74
CA ASN A 264 -9.89 16.13 20.93
C ASN A 264 -10.31 17.59 21.20
N LEU A 265 -11.58 17.89 20.97
CA LEU A 265 -12.10 19.26 21.07
C LEU A 265 -12.06 19.81 22.50
N ALA A 266 -12.11 18.96 23.52
CA ALA A 266 -12.05 19.41 24.92
C ALA A 266 -10.65 19.84 25.33
N THR A 267 -9.60 19.23 24.77
CA THR A 267 -8.21 19.50 25.12
C THR A 267 -7.47 20.33 24.08
N GLY A 268 -8.00 20.46 22.87
CA GLY A 268 -7.33 21.06 21.71
C GLY A 268 -6.10 20.26 21.22
N LYS A 269 -5.93 19.01 21.67
CA LYS A 269 -4.78 18.18 21.33
C LYS A 269 -5.17 17.07 20.36
N TYR A 270 -4.22 16.69 19.51
CA TYR A 270 -4.37 15.51 18.65
C TYR A 270 -4.18 14.23 19.47
N GLU A 271 -5.10 13.28 19.27
CA GLU A 271 -5.05 11.99 19.95
C GLU A 271 -4.02 11.05 19.29
N PRO A 272 -3.56 10.03 20.05
CA PRO A 272 -2.50 9.14 19.59
C PRO A 272 -2.88 8.21 18.42
N ASP A 273 -1.90 7.54 17.88
CA ASP A 273 -1.89 6.72 16.66
C ASP A 273 -3.02 5.70 16.49
N GLN A 274 -3.55 5.18 17.58
CA GLN A 274 -4.66 4.21 17.57
C GLN A 274 -6.00 4.79 17.05
N MET A 275 -6.10 6.11 16.93
CA MET A 275 -7.29 6.81 16.43
C MET A 275 -7.17 7.17 14.93
N ARG A 276 -6.16 6.66 14.23
CA ARG A 276 -5.96 6.94 12.81
C ARG A 276 -6.97 6.23 11.93
N ASN A 277 -7.23 6.83 10.77
CA ASN A 277 -7.87 6.15 9.66
C ASN A 277 -6.96 5.02 9.20
N THR A 278 -7.49 3.83 9.11
CA THR A 278 -6.74 2.65 8.64
C THR A 278 -7.41 2.03 7.45
N THR A 279 -6.60 1.52 6.53
CA THR A 279 -7.04 0.63 5.45
C THR A 279 -5.88 -0.28 5.03
N THR A 280 -6.14 -1.24 4.16
CA THR A 280 -5.13 -2.16 3.64
C THR A 280 -4.94 -1.97 2.14
N ALA A 281 -3.81 -2.42 1.60
CA ALA A 281 -3.60 -2.41 0.15
C ALA A 281 -4.64 -3.28 -0.58
N ALA A 282 -5.04 -4.40 0.02
CA ALA A 282 -6.07 -5.28 -0.52
C ALA A 282 -7.46 -4.62 -0.49
N ASP A 283 -7.83 -3.96 0.60
CA ASP A 283 -9.12 -3.28 0.70
C ASP A 283 -9.27 -2.15 -0.32
N LEU A 284 -8.23 -1.32 -0.47
CA LEU A 284 -8.25 -0.25 -1.46
C LEU A 284 -8.42 -0.78 -2.89
N ALA A 285 -7.73 -1.87 -3.24
CA ALA A 285 -7.91 -2.53 -4.53
C ALA A 285 -9.32 -3.10 -4.68
N ARG A 286 -9.86 -3.69 -3.61
CA ARG A 286 -11.17 -4.33 -3.59
C ARG A 286 -12.31 -3.36 -3.87
N VAL A 287 -12.21 -2.09 -3.46
CA VAL A 287 -13.21 -1.07 -3.85
C VAL A 287 -13.35 -0.99 -5.36
N TYR A 288 -12.23 -0.89 -6.08
CA TYR A 288 -12.25 -0.80 -7.54
C TYR A 288 -12.70 -2.11 -8.20
N GLU A 289 -12.28 -3.24 -7.66
CA GLU A 289 -12.70 -4.56 -8.14
C GLU A 289 -14.23 -4.74 -8.02
N THR A 290 -14.79 -4.48 -6.84
CA THR A 290 -16.23 -4.69 -6.58
C THR A 290 -17.11 -3.71 -7.37
N VAL A 291 -16.64 -2.47 -7.56
CA VAL A 291 -17.30 -1.51 -8.45
C VAL A 291 -17.27 -2.01 -9.90
N TRP A 292 -16.10 -2.46 -10.37
CA TRP A 292 -15.98 -2.96 -11.74
C TRP A 292 -16.85 -4.18 -11.99
N LEU A 293 -16.92 -5.11 -11.05
CA LEU A 293 -17.73 -6.33 -11.13
C LEU A 293 -19.25 -6.07 -11.01
N GLY A 294 -19.66 -4.84 -10.72
CA GLY A 294 -21.08 -4.51 -10.52
C GLY A 294 -21.65 -5.00 -9.19
N THR A 295 -20.80 -5.52 -8.28
CA THR A 295 -21.24 -6.03 -6.97
C THR A 295 -21.40 -4.92 -5.93
N ALA A 296 -20.62 -3.85 -6.04
CA ALA A 296 -20.74 -2.68 -5.17
C ALA A 296 -21.66 -1.60 -5.74
N LEU A 297 -21.65 -1.40 -7.06
CA LEU A 297 -22.51 -0.49 -7.80
C LEU A 297 -23.04 -1.23 -9.04
N SER A 298 -24.33 -1.18 -9.29
CA SER A 298 -24.98 -1.90 -10.40
C SER A 298 -24.47 -1.46 -11.77
N GLU A 299 -24.38 -2.40 -12.70
CA GLU A 299 -24.02 -2.13 -14.10
C GLU A 299 -25.12 -1.37 -14.87
N THR A 300 -26.36 -1.47 -14.42
CA THR A 300 -27.52 -0.89 -15.10
C THR A 300 -27.79 0.56 -14.72
N GLY A 301 -27.11 1.08 -13.68
CA GLY A 301 -27.26 2.45 -13.21
C GLY A 301 -26.08 3.35 -13.60
N ASN A 302 -26.28 4.67 -13.57
CA ASN A 302 -25.22 5.64 -13.85
C ASN A 302 -24.15 5.70 -12.73
N ALA A 303 -24.46 5.26 -11.52
CA ALA A 303 -23.59 5.41 -10.36
C ALA A 303 -22.21 4.75 -10.56
N ARG A 304 -22.14 3.60 -11.25
CA ARG A 304 -20.88 2.92 -11.57
C ARG A 304 -20.03 3.71 -12.58
N SER A 305 -20.62 4.21 -13.65
CA SER A 305 -19.91 5.04 -14.64
C SER A 305 -19.40 6.31 -14.01
N GLU A 306 -20.22 6.99 -13.23
CA GLU A 306 -19.87 8.21 -12.51
C GLU A 306 -18.77 7.98 -11.46
N PHE A 307 -18.81 6.84 -10.75
CA PHE A 307 -17.70 6.46 -9.87
C PHE A 307 -16.38 6.40 -10.64
N LEU A 308 -16.37 5.73 -11.80
CA LEU A 308 -15.17 5.59 -12.62
C LEU A 308 -14.72 6.93 -13.22
N GLU A 309 -15.66 7.80 -13.61
CA GLU A 309 -15.35 9.14 -14.09
C GLU A 309 -14.74 10.01 -12.99
N SER A 310 -15.33 10.02 -11.81
CA SER A 310 -14.76 10.72 -10.64
C SER A 310 -13.44 10.12 -10.15
N ALA A 311 -13.17 8.83 -10.38
CA ALA A 311 -11.94 8.16 -9.98
C ALA A 311 -10.71 8.54 -10.82
N ASN A 312 -10.71 9.71 -11.45
CA ASN A 312 -9.59 10.28 -12.19
C ASN A 312 -9.10 9.39 -13.36
N PRO A 313 -9.95 9.15 -14.37
CA PRO A 313 -9.61 8.32 -15.51
C PRO A 313 -8.45 8.89 -16.30
N ARG A 314 -7.56 8.01 -16.76
CA ARG A 314 -6.44 8.36 -17.64
C ARG A 314 -6.39 7.44 -18.83
N GLN A 315 -6.21 8.01 -19.99
CA GLN A 315 -5.91 7.30 -21.22
C GLN A 315 -4.41 7.37 -21.50
N GLY A 316 -3.82 6.25 -21.86
CA GLY A 316 -2.40 6.11 -22.11
C GLY A 316 -1.57 5.78 -20.86
N SER A 317 -0.39 5.23 -21.10
CA SER A 317 0.59 4.95 -20.05
C SER A 317 1.21 6.23 -19.50
N THR A 318 1.50 6.25 -18.20
CA THR A 318 2.40 7.27 -17.65
C THR A 318 3.84 7.01 -18.13
N SER A 319 4.71 8.03 -18.07
CA SER A 319 6.12 7.87 -18.45
C SER A 319 6.82 6.72 -17.71
N ALA A 320 6.55 6.57 -16.42
CA ALA A 320 7.10 5.48 -15.61
C ALA A 320 6.56 4.09 -16.02
N LEU A 321 5.29 4.00 -16.39
CA LEU A 321 4.69 2.76 -16.89
C LEU A 321 5.20 2.42 -18.30
N GLN A 322 5.40 3.44 -19.15
CA GLN A 322 5.96 3.27 -20.48
C GLN A 322 7.37 2.66 -20.46
N VAL A 323 8.20 3.03 -19.49
CA VAL A 323 9.53 2.41 -19.30
C VAL A 323 9.42 0.90 -19.09
N ILE A 324 8.43 0.43 -18.32
CA ILE A 324 8.20 -1.00 -18.14
C ILE A 324 7.70 -1.65 -19.43
N ILE A 325 6.76 -1.00 -20.13
CA ILE A 325 6.23 -1.49 -21.42
C ILE A 325 7.36 -1.64 -22.43
N ASP A 326 8.20 -0.62 -22.59
CA ASP A 326 9.34 -0.63 -23.52
C ASP A 326 10.34 -1.75 -23.17
N SER A 327 10.66 -1.89 -21.87
CA SER A 327 11.56 -2.91 -21.38
C SER A 327 11.05 -4.34 -21.66
N GLU A 328 9.76 -4.60 -21.41
CA GLU A 328 9.18 -5.93 -21.63
C GLU A 328 8.94 -6.20 -23.13
N ALA A 329 8.54 -5.18 -23.91
CA ALA A 329 8.44 -5.30 -25.36
C ALA A 329 9.79 -5.61 -26.02
N ALA A 330 10.88 -4.97 -25.57
CA ALA A 330 12.22 -5.27 -26.05
C ALA A 330 12.64 -6.71 -25.78
N LYS A 331 12.38 -7.24 -24.57
CA LYS A 331 12.66 -8.65 -24.22
C LYS A 331 11.89 -9.65 -25.08
N LEU A 332 10.72 -9.26 -25.55
CA LEU A 332 9.86 -10.07 -26.42
C LEU A 332 10.16 -9.88 -27.92
N GLY A 333 11.09 -9.01 -28.29
CA GLY A 333 11.35 -8.64 -29.70
C GLY A 333 10.22 -7.83 -30.33
N LYS A 334 9.41 -7.12 -29.52
CA LYS A 334 8.20 -6.39 -29.91
C LYS A 334 8.30 -4.88 -29.68
N SER A 335 9.49 -4.30 -29.70
CA SER A 335 9.70 -2.86 -29.43
C SER A 335 8.88 -1.94 -30.33
N SER A 336 8.61 -2.33 -31.57
CA SER A 336 7.84 -1.52 -32.52
C SER A 336 6.39 -1.27 -32.12
N ILE A 337 5.80 -2.11 -31.28
CA ILE A 337 4.42 -1.96 -30.82
C ILE A 337 4.28 -1.30 -29.45
N ALA A 338 5.38 -1.08 -28.73
CA ALA A 338 5.36 -0.62 -27.34
C ALA A 338 4.61 0.70 -27.15
N ALA A 339 4.83 1.69 -28.04
CA ALA A 339 4.13 2.97 -27.98
C ALA A 339 2.63 2.84 -28.22
N ALA A 340 2.21 2.07 -29.24
CA ALA A 340 0.80 1.83 -29.55
C ALA A 340 0.10 1.07 -28.41
N PHE A 341 0.77 0.09 -27.82
CA PHE A 341 0.28 -0.60 -26.62
C PHE A 341 0.07 0.38 -25.46
N GLY A 342 1.08 1.21 -25.17
CA GLY A 342 1.01 2.19 -24.09
C GLY A 342 -0.14 3.20 -24.25
N GLN A 343 -0.44 3.63 -25.47
CA GLN A 343 -1.55 4.55 -25.75
C GLN A 343 -2.94 3.94 -25.45
N GLN A 344 -3.07 2.62 -25.47
CA GLN A 344 -4.33 1.93 -25.21
C GLN A 344 -4.53 1.55 -23.76
N VAL A 345 -3.53 1.70 -22.92
CA VAL A 345 -3.68 1.50 -21.46
C VAL A 345 -4.68 2.50 -20.91
N ARG A 346 -5.59 2.04 -20.07
CA ARG A 346 -6.50 2.90 -19.31
C ARG A 346 -6.31 2.66 -17.83
N SER A 347 -6.42 3.72 -17.03
CA SER A 347 -6.32 3.59 -15.58
C SER A 347 -7.23 4.56 -14.85
N TRP A 348 -7.64 4.17 -13.67
CA TRP A 348 -8.41 4.94 -12.70
C TRP A 348 -7.72 4.83 -11.36
N GLY A 349 -7.71 5.89 -10.58
CA GLY A 349 -7.08 5.76 -9.28
C GLY A 349 -7.05 7.01 -8.43
N LYS A 350 -6.80 6.80 -7.14
CA LYS A 350 -6.63 7.85 -6.15
C LYS A 350 -5.31 7.68 -5.42
N GLY A 351 -4.50 8.71 -5.50
CA GLY A 351 -3.28 8.84 -4.70
C GLY A 351 -3.53 9.60 -3.40
N GLY A 352 -2.63 9.39 -2.45
CA GLY A 352 -2.60 10.09 -1.19
C GLY A 352 -1.19 10.27 -0.67
N SER A 353 -0.92 11.40 -0.04
CA SER A 353 0.37 11.68 0.57
C SER A 353 0.22 12.71 1.68
N TYR A 354 0.93 12.50 2.77
CA TYR A 354 1.20 13.53 3.77
C TYR A 354 2.35 13.14 4.69
N GLY A 355 2.85 14.13 5.44
CA GLY A 355 3.77 13.92 6.53
C GLY A 355 3.07 14.11 7.88
N THR A 356 3.45 13.33 8.86
CA THR A 356 2.92 13.43 10.23
C THR A 356 4.01 13.13 11.26
N CYS A 357 3.68 13.33 12.53
CA CYS A 357 4.57 13.02 13.63
C CYS A 357 4.10 11.75 14.35
N LEU A 358 5.04 10.88 14.71
CA LEU A 358 4.81 9.76 15.61
C LEU A 358 5.31 10.09 17.01
N GLY A 359 4.56 9.70 18.04
CA GLY A 359 5.04 9.62 19.42
C GLY A 359 5.22 10.95 20.15
N ASP A 360 4.44 12.00 19.84
CA ASP A 360 4.48 13.19 20.65
C ASP A 360 3.34 13.27 21.67
N GLY A 361 3.70 13.31 22.90
CA GLY A 361 2.81 13.63 24.01
C GLY A 361 2.40 15.11 24.09
N GLY A 362 2.40 15.87 22.98
CA GLY A 362 1.75 17.18 22.86
C GLY A 362 2.64 18.42 22.91
N THR A 363 3.97 18.34 22.83
CA THR A 363 4.85 19.52 22.84
C THR A 363 5.90 19.58 21.72
N GLY A 364 5.91 18.62 20.80
CA GLY A 364 6.85 18.57 19.67
C GLY A 364 6.68 17.31 18.83
N CYS A 365 7.24 17.31 17.63
CA CYS A 365 7.27 16.16 16.77
C CYS A 365 8.33 15.17 17.23
N GLY A 366 7.95 14.05 17.84
CA GLY A 366 8.87 13.02 18.27
C GLY A 366 9.65 12.43 17.09
N GLN A 367 8.94 11.92 16.09
CA GLN A 367 9.53 11.44 14.83
C GLN A 367 8.67 11.85 13.64
N LYS A 368 9.26 12.55 12.69
CA LYS A 368 8.62 12.88 11.41
C LYS A 368 8.56 11.62 10.55
N VAL A 369 7.40 11.36 9.97
CA VAL A 369 7.20 10.25 9.05
C VAL A 369 6.46 10.68 7.79
N SER A 370 6.75 9.99 6.69
CA SER A 370 6.07 10.17 5.41
C SER A 370 5.12 9.00 5.15
N ILE A 371 3.98 9.33 4.54
CA ILE A 371 2.96 8.39 4.11
C ILE A 371 2.67 8.64 2.64
N ARG A 372 2.68 7.59 1.84
CA ARG A 372 2.31 7.60 0.42
C ARG A 372 1.44 6.41 0.10
N SER A 373 0.39 6.63 -0.65
CA SER A 373 -0.51 5.57 -1.07
C SER A 373 -1.05 5.84 -2.46
N GLU A 374 -1.37 4.78 -3.18
CA GLU A 374 -2.13 4.86 -4.40
C GLU A 374 -2.93 3.57 -4.58
N ALA A 375 -4.16 3.69 -5.03
CA ALA A 375 -4.98 2.55 -5.38
C ALA A 375 -5.81 2.85 -6.63
N GLY A 376 -6.18 1.80 -7.34
CA GLY A 376 -6.93 2.00 -8.57
C GLY A 376 -7.19 0.73 -9.35
N LEU A 377 -7.61 0.95 -10.58
CA LEU A 377 -7.81 -0.06 -11.61
C LEU A 377 -6.91 0.28 -12.81
N ILE A 378 -6.35 -0.73 -13.44
CA ILE A 378 -5.67 -0.61 -14.73
C ILE A 378 -6.28 -1.60 -15.71
N GLU A 379 -6.51 -1.14 -16.93
CA GLU A 379 -6.92 -1.95 -18.06
C GLU A 379 -5.77 -2.00 -19.07
N LEU A 380 -5.33 -3.21 -19.37
CA LEU A 380 -4.28 -3.48 -20.34
C LEU A 380 -4.93 -3.97 -21.65
N PRO A 381 -4.47 -3.47 -22.79
CA PRO A 381 -5.05 -3.87 -24.09
C PRO A 381 -4.67 -5.32 -24.42
N PHE A 382 -5.58 -6.01 -25.09
CA PHE A 382 -5.35 -7.28 -25.77
C PHE A 382 -5.46 -7.08 -27.27
N LYS A 383 -4.87 -7.98 -28.04
CA LYS A 383 -4.84 -7.88 -29.49
C LYS A 383 -6.26 -7.76 -30.05
N SER A 384 -6.47 -6.81 -30.94
CA SER A 384 -7.66 -6.68 -31.75
C SER A 384 -7.90 -7.98 -32.54
N GLY A 385 -9.07 -8.60 -32.34
CA GLY A 385 -9.43 -9.87 -32.98
C GLY A 385 -9.20 -11.11 -32.14
N SER A 386 -8.56 -11.03 -30.95
CA SER A 386 -8.68 -12.08 -29.96
C SER A 386 -10.04 -11.93 -29.26
N SER A 387 -10.72 -13.03 -28.98
CA SER A 387 -11.95 -13.06 -28.18
C SER A 387 -11.69 -12.76 -26.69
N ALA A 388 -10.46 -12.48 -26.32
CA ALA A 388 -10.07 -12.16 -24.95
C ALA A 388 -10.49 -10.72 -24.61
N ALA A 389 -11.21 -10.58 -23.52
CA ALA A 389 -11.50 -9.27 -22.93
C ALA A 389 -10.19 -8.58 -22.46
N PRO A 390 -10.12 -7.24 -22.46
CA PRO A 390 -8.98 -6.53 -21.90
C PRO A 390 -8.66 -7.03 -20.48
N GLY A 391 -7.38 -7.23 -20.17
CA GLY A 391 -6.94 -7.59 -18.82
C GLY A 391 -7.15 -6.42 -17.88
N ARG A 392 -7.89 -6.64 -16.82
CA ARG A 392 -8.19 -5.63 -15.81
C ARG A 392 -7.65 -6.06 -14.47
N TYR A 393 -6.95 -5.15 -13.82
CA TYR A 393 -6.29 -5.42 -12.54
C TYR A 393 -6.58 -4.30 -11.56
N ALA A 394 -7.12 -4.67 -10.39
CA ALA A 394 -7.24 -3.77 -9.25
C ALA A 394 -5.95 -3.80 -8.43
N TYR A 395 -5.51 -2.64 -7.97
CA TYR A 395 -4.27 -2.54 -7.22
C TYR A 395 -4.37 -1.60 -6.01
N GLY A 396 -3.55 -1.91 -5.00
CA GLY A 396 -3.24 -1.04 -3.88
C GLY A 396 -1.72 -1.05 -3.64
N HIS A 397 -1.15 0.11 -3.45
CA HIS A 397 0.28 0.31 -3.28
C HIS A 397 0.52 1.40 -2.24
N LEU A 398 1.28 1.11 -1.18
CA LEU A 398 1.46 2.06 -0.09
C LEU A 398 2.79 1.90 0.66
N ILE A 399 3.27 3.03 1.20
CA ILE A 399 4.25 3.10 2.28
C ILE A 399 3.66 3.97 3.40
N SER A 400 3.89 3.59 4.64
CA SER A 400 3.37 4.29 5.80
C SER A 400 4.39 4.30 6.93
N GLY A 401 4.47 5.42 7.65
CA GLY A 401 5.35 5.54 8.80
C GLY A 401 6.84 5.54 8.46
N VAL A 402 7.24 5.89 7.23
CA VAL A 402 8.67 5.97 6.86
C VAL A 402 9.30 7.17 7.55
N PRO A 403 10.28 6.96 8.46
CA PRO A 403 10.95 8.05 9.15
C PRO A 403 11.70 8.96 8.18
N VAL A 404 11.55 10.27 8.37
CA VAL A 404 12.25 11.31 7.62
C VAL A 404 12.80 12.37 8.57
N SER A 405 13.93 12.97 8.22
CA SER A 405 14.53 14.06 9.01
C SER A 405 13.74 15.37 8.87
N CYS A 406 13.13 15.57 7.72
CA CYS A 406 12.30 16.74 7.40
C CYS A 406 11.28 16.41 6.31
N TRP A 407 10.22 17.19 6.23
CA TRP A 407 9.28 17.14 5.11
C TRP A 407 9.74 18.08 3.99
N GLY A 408 9.59 17.63 2.72
CA GLY A 408 10.02 18.38 1.55
C GLY A 408 11.54 18.45 1.37
N CYS A 409 12.31 17.59 2.03
CA CYS A 409 13.76 17.52 1.86
C CYS A 409 14.20 16.36 0.96
N THR A 410 15.48 16.34 0.60
CA THR A 410 16.08 15.33 -0.30
C THR A 410 15.84 13.89 0.17
N GLU A 411 15.79 13.65 1.49
CA GLU A 411 15.51 12.31 2.03
C GLU A 411 14.06 11.90 1.73
N GLU A 412 13.08 12.75 2.01
CA GLU A 412 11.68 12.48 1.67
C GLU A 412 11.49 12.33 0.17
N ASP A 413 12.09 13.21 -0.64
CA ASP A 413 12.06 13.14 -2.10
C ASP A 413 12.59 11.82 -2.64
N THR A 414 13.60 11.24 -2.00
CA THR A 414 14.13 9.92 -2.36
C THR A 414 13.08 8.84 -2.18
N TYR A 415 12.34 8.85 -1.08
CA TYR A 415 11.25 7.89 -0.82
C TYR A 415 10.05 8.11 -1.75
N VAL A 416 9.70 9.35 -2.03
CA VAL A 416 8.64 9.72 -2.98
C VAL A 416 8.97 9.20 -4.38
N ARG A 417 10.21 9.41 -4.85
CA ARG A 417 10.67 8.89 -6.15
C ARG A 417 10.71 7.38 -6.18
N ALA A 418 11.20 6.73 -5.13
CA ALA A 418 11.18 5.27 -5.01
C ALA A 418 9.75 4.73 -5.08
N PHE A 419 8.81 5.31 -4.33
CA PHE A 419 7.40 4.93 -4.38
C PHE A 419 6.82 5.05 -5.80
N GLY A 420 7.05 6.16 -6.49
CA GLY A 420 6.60 6.38 -7.86
C GLY A 420 7.22 5.42 -8.88
N SER A 421 8.47 5.02 -8.69
CA SER A 421 9.16 4.07 -9.58
C SER A 421 8.78 2.60 -9.31
N TYR A 422 8.35 2.24 -8.10
CA TYR A 422 7.97 0.87 -7.75
C TYR A 422 6.55 0.51 -8.17
N LYS A 423 5.64 1.48 -8.24
CA LYS A 423 4.30 1.24 -8.72
C LYS A 423 4.25 0.54 -10.09
N PRO A 424 4.94 1.01 -11.15
CA PRO A 424 4.95 0.35 -12.44
C PRO A 424 5.46 -1.09 -12.39
N GLU A 425 6.36 -1.40 -11.45
CA GLU A 425 6.89 -2.76 -11.26
C GLU A 425 5.82 -3.76 -10.79
N LEU A 426 4.73 -3.31 -10.16
CA LEU A 426 3.59 -4.17 -9.84
C LEU A 426 3.00 -4.80 -11.10
N PHE A 427 3.00 -4.05 -12.20
CA PHE A 427 2.32 -4.43 -13.45
C PHE A 427 3.24 -5.18 -14.42
N ARG A 428 4.54 -5.32 -14.14
CA ARG A 428 5.54 -5.86 -15.09
C ARG A 428 5.13 -7.17 -15.72
N ASP A 429 4.71 -8.16 -14.93
CA ASP A 429 4.43 -9.50 -15.45
C ASP A 429 3.10 -9.54 -16.22
N VAL A 430 2.10 -8.79 -15.77
CA VAL A 430 0.81 -8.70 -16.47
C VAL A 430 0.95 -7.90 -17.77
N ILE A 431 1.84 -6.89 -17.81
CA ILE A 431 2.21 -6.19 -19.05
C ILE A 431 2.91 -7.13 -20.02
N ARG A 432 3.88 -7.94 -19.52
CA ARG A 432 4.56 -8.94 -20.35
C ARG A 432 3.56 -9.92 -20.96
N ALA A 433 2.65 -10.47 -20.14
CA ALA A 433 1.60 -11.37 -20.60
C ALA A 433 0.69 -10.73 -21.65
N ALA A 434 0.27 -9.49 -21.44
CA ALA A 434 -0.54 -8.75 -22.41
C ALA A 434 0.22 -8.50 -23.72
N LEU A 435 1.49 -8.08 -23.66
CA LEU A 435 2.35 -7.90 -24.83
C LEU A 435 2.59 -9.18 -25.63
N GLN A 436 2.61 -10.34 -24.96
CA GLN A 436 2.74 -11.65 -25.67
C GLN A 436 1.56 -11.92 -26.59
N THR A 437 0.37 -11.46 -26.21
CA THR A 437 -0.86 -11.66 -26.96
C THR A 437 -1.14 -10.52 -27.95
N TRP A 438 -0.52 -9.36 -27.77
CA TRP A 438 -0.64 -8.18 -28.65
C TRP A 438 0.13 -8.41 -29.98
#